data_e99651c379e04729a264572829195a55
#
_entry.id   e99651c379e04729a264572829195a55
#
_cell.length_a   1.000
_cell.length_b   1.000
_cell.length_c   1.000
_cell.angle_alpha   90.00
_cell.angle_beta   90.00
_cell.angle_gamma   90.00
#
_symmetry.space_group_name_H-M   'P 1'
#
loop_
_entity.id
_entity.type
_entity.pdbx_description
1 polymer ?
#
loop_
_entity_poly.entity_id
_entity_poly.type
_entity_poly.pdbx_seq_one_letter_code
_entity_poly.pdbx_strand_id
1 'polypeptide(L)'
;MNLHKCCVVIATYNNHKTLQTVLDGILEYTSDIVVVNDGSTQETLEILENYPQIEKIHLPENKGKGNALKQGFKRAVQLGFNYAITLDSDGQHFPADIPVFVEELVRSGDKEILLIGDRNMNEANVLARSRRGNRVSTYWVKAVTGLDLKDSQSGFRLYPVKALDKIRFFNATKKFEFEVEVIVKAHWADIEVKNVPINILYDQKERVSHFRPFMDISRIVILIIWFLLVKFFYIIPRNFFRGLKKKGIKRFFLEDFLRSGDSPRKKALSIALGVFIGLSPLWGFHTIIVIFLAILLKLNKVIAFAFSNISLPPFIPFVLLMSLQTGNLVLGQDTYVSREELVANFDLLRHLEAYLIGSLTLSVTAAVVSGVLGYLILSLFQQKKIVANG
;
A
#
# COMPACT_ATOMS: atom_id res chain seq x y z
N MET A 1 26.43 -13.88 10.77
CA MET A 1 26.03 -12.44 10.72
C MET A 1 27.11 -11.58 10.05
N ASN A 2 28.37 -11.74 10.39
CA ASN A 2 29.46 -10.91 9.83
C ASN A 2 29.58 -10.96 8.29
N LEU A 3 29.43 -12.15 7.67
CA LEU A 3 29.48 -12.30 6.21
C LEU A 3 28.43 -11.46 5.47
N HIS A 4 27.27 -11.22 6.07
CA HIS A 4 26.16 -10.45 5.47
C HIS A 4 26.08 -9.03 5.98
N LYS A 5 27.04 -8.54 6.81
CA LYS A 5 27.02 -7.24 7.45
C LYS A 5 25.67 -6.95 8.14
N CYS A 6 25.27 -7.87 9.02
CA CYS A 6 24.02 -7.81 9.77
C CYS A 6 24.31 -7.55 11.25
N CYS A 7 23.65 -6.54 11.84
CA CYS A 7 23.68 -6.26 13.27
C CYS A 7 22.32 -6.51 13.93
N VAL A 8 22.28 -6.42 15.25
CA VAL A 8 21.02 -6.40 16.02
C VAL A 8 20.75 -4.96 16.49
N VAL A 9 19.52 -4.48 16.32
CA VAL A 9 19.08 -3.15 16.80
C VAL A 9 17.96 -3.33 17.82
N ILE A 10 18.15 -2.80 19.02
CA ILE A 10 17.19 -2.87 20.13
C ILE A 10 16.75 -1.47 20.51
N ALA A 11 15.45 -1.21 20.46
CA ALA A 11 14.84 -0.04 21.09
C ALA A 11 14.37 -0.41 22.49
N THR A 12 14.82 0.32 23.50
CA THR A 12 14.43 0.08 24.88
C THR A 12 13.90 1.34 25.56
N TYR A 13 12.85 1.17 26.37
CA TYR A 13 12.30 2.20 27.25
C TYR A 13 11.76 1.58 28.52
N ASN A 14 12.44 1.81 29.65
CA ASN A 14 12.04 1.31 30.98
C ASN A 14 11.78 -0.21 31.07
N ASN A 15 12.57 -1.01 30.35
CA ASN A 15 12.49 -2.48 30.36
C ASN A 15 13.62 -3.10 31.21
N HIS A 16 13.94 -2.50 32.36
CA HIS A 16 15.05 -2.93 33.22
C HIS A 16 14.96 -4.42 33.65
N LYS A 17 13.77 -5.00 33.77
CA LYS A 17 13.60 -6.39 34.21
C LYS A 17 14.05 -7.43 33.19
N THR A 18 13.92 -7.14 31.91
CA THR A 18 14.11 -8.11 30.82
C THR A 18 15.30 -7.77 29.92
N LEU A 19 15.73 -6.50 29.91
CA LEU A 19 16.76 -6.00 29.00
C LEU A 19 18.09 -6.79 29.13
N GLN A 20 18.52 -7.09 30.36
CA GLN A 20 19.74 -7.85 30.60
C GLN A 20 19.66 -9.24 29.97
N THR A 21 18.60 -10.00 30.26
CA THR A 21 18.39 -11.35 29.70
C THR A 21 18.35 -11.33 28.16
N VAL A 22 17.72 -10.31 27.56
CA VAL A 22 17.66 -10.16 26.11
C VAL A 22 19.05 -9.87 25.54
N LEU A 23 19.84 -8.98 26.16
CA LEU A 23 21.19 -8.66 25.70
C LEU A 23 22.13 -9.86 25.83
N ASP A 24 22.11 -10.57 26.96
CA ASP A 24 22.93 -11.75 27.20
C ASP A 24 22.62 -12.83 26.15
N GLY A 25 21.33 -13.09 25.88
CA GLY A 25 20.94 -14.05 24.86
C GLY A 25 21.34 -13.64 23.44
N ILE A 26 21.37 -12.35 23.11
CA ILE A 26 21.84 -11.90 21.79
C ILE A 26 23.35 -12.03 21.65
N LEU A 27 24.10 -11.76 22.73
CA LEU A 27 25.55 -11.87 22.75
C LEU A 27 26.06 -13.29 22.46
N GLU A 28 25.25 -14.31 22.67
CA GLU A 28 25.54 -15.68 22.25
C GLU A 28 25.66 -15.82 20.70
N TYR A 29 25.02 -14.93 19.95
CA TYR A 29 24.97 -14.99 18.48
C TYR A 29 25.83 -13.90 17.81
N THR A 30 25.93 -12.72 18.40
CA THR A 30 26.69 -11.59 17.83
C THR A 30 27.04 -10.54 18.86
N SER A 31 28.20 -9.89 18.69
CA SER A 31 28.58 -8.66 19.39
C SER A 31 28.19 -7.39 18.64
N ASP A 32 27.72 -7.49 17.40
CA ASP A 32 27.30 -6.36 16.57
C ASP A 32 25.90 -5.89 17.00
N ILE A 33 25.80 -5.20 18.13
CA ILE A 33 24.54 -4.78 18.76
C ILE A 33 24.51 -3.26 18.85
N VAL A 34 23.40 -2.65 18.44
CA VAL A 34 23.07 -1.23 18.61
C VAL A 34 21.86 -1.12 19.51
N VAL A 35 22.02 -0.58 20.70
CA VAL A 35 20.91 -0.31 21.62
C VAL A 35 20.56 1.17 21.57
N VAL A 36 19.27 1.45 21.37
CA VAL A 36 18.73 2.82 21.44
C VAL A 36 17.87 2.93 22.70
N ASN A 37 18.40 3.62 23.69
CA ASN A 37 17.67 3.98 24.90
C ASN A 37 16.80 5.22 24.62
N ASP A 38 15.48 5.04 24.58
CA ASP A 38 14.50 6.07 24.26
C ASP A 38 14.08 6.88 25.51
N GLY A 39 15.06 7.44 26.23
CA GLY A 39 14.83 8.28 27.39
C GLY A 39 14.34 7.50 28.63
N SER A 40 14.95 6.34 28.92
CA SER A 40 14.63 5.53 30.09
C SER A 40 15.15 6.14 31.40
N THR A 41 14.61 5.62 32.51
CA THR A 41 15.08 5.91 33.87
C THR A 41 16.49 5.37 34.16
N GLN A 42 17.07 5.76 35.31
CA GLN A 42 18.42 5.42 35.72
C GLN A 42 18.69 3.91 35.76
N GLU A 43 17.73 3.08 36.16
CA GLU A 43 17.89 1.61 36.25
C GLU A 43 18.26 0.98 34.89
N THR A 44 17.66 1.48 33.80
CA THR A 44 17.99 1.01 32.45
C THR A 44 19.39 1.47 32.01
N LEU A 45 19.84 2.66 32.44
CA LEU A 45 21.18 3.18 32.14
C LEU A 45 22.23 2.34 32.84
N GLU A 46 22.06 2.03 34.14
CA GLU A 46 22.96 1.18 34.92
C GLU A 46 23.15 -0.21 34.30
N ILE A 47 22.06 -0.82 33.80
CA ILE A 47 22.17 -2.09 33.07
C ILE A 47 23.04 -1.91 31.82
N LEU A 48 22.83 -0.87 31.02
CA LEU A 48 23.57 -0.65 29.80
C LEU A 48 25.06 -0.36 30.04
N GLU A 49 25.44 0.23 31.16
CA GLU A 49 26.83 0.45 31.54
C GLU A 49 27.63 -0.85 31.66
N ASN A 50 26.99 -1.96 32.06
CA ASN A 50 27.62 -3.28 32.16
C ASN A 50 27.98 -3.91 30.80
N TYR A 51 27.60 -3.29 29.67
CA TYR A 51 27.88 -3.79 28.32
C TYR A 51 28.75 -2.82 27.52
N PRO A 52 30.06 -2.64 27.87
CA PRO A 52 30.93 -1.69 27.16
C PRO A 52 31.16 -2.05 25.69
N GLN A 53 30.95 -3.31 25.30
CA GLN A 53 31.20 -3.83 23.96
C GLN A 53 30.10 -3.51 22.95
N ILE A 54 28.92 -3.03 23.39
CA ILE A 54 27.79 -2.73 22.48
C ILE A 54 27.72 -1.24 22.17
N GLU A 55 27.23 -0.91 21.00
CA GLU A 55 26.95 0.48 20.59
C GLU A 55 25.68 0.99 21.27
N LYS A 56 25.75 2.16 21.90
CA LYS A 56 24.63 2.74 22.65
C LYS A 56 24.28 4.13 22.15
N ILE A 57 22.99 4.39 21.99
CA ILE A 57 22.44 5.70 21.68
C ILE A 57 21.47 6.07 22.80
N HIS A 58 21.74 7.17 23.51
CA HIS A 58 20.88 7.66 24.57
C HIS A 58 20.10 8.87 24.07
N LEU A 59 18.78 8.76 23.99
CA LEU A 59 17.90 9.87 23.67
C LEU A 59 17.54 10.63 24.95
N PRO A 60 17.45 11.96 24.93
CA PRO A 60 17.21 12.76 26.12
C PRO A 60 15.79 12.59 26.68
N GLU A 61 14.85 12.15 25.84
CA GLU A 61 13.44 11.96 26.19
C GLU A 61 12.80 10.86 25.34
N ASN A 62 11.71 10.27 25.82
CA ASN A 62 10.95 9.27 25.08
C ASN A 62 10.27 9.90 23.85
N LYS A 63 10.72 9.51 22.66
CA LYS A 63 10.13 9.89 21.36
C LYS A 63 9.32 8.78 20.71
N GLY A 64 9.39 7.57 21.24
CA GLY A 64 8.67 6.39 20.83
C GLY A 64 9.48 5.41 19.99
N LYS A 65 9.06 4.13 20.01
CA LYS A 65 9.74 2.99 19.39
C LYS A 65 10.16 3.25 17.95
N GLY A 66 9.27 3.81 17.13
CA GLY A 66 9.57 4.10 15.72
C GLY A 66 10.70 5.13 15.56
N ASN A 67 10.78 6.14 16.42
CA ASN A 67 11.89 7.08 16.41
C ASN A 67 13.19 6.39 16.85
N ALA A 68 13.16 5.58 17.89
CA ALA A 68 14.33 4.83 18.35
C ALA A 68 14.85 3.90 17.24
N LEU A 69 13.97 3.16 16.56
CA LEU A 69 14.35 2.30 15.43
C LEU A 69 15.00 3.11 14.29
N LYS A 70 14.46 4.28 13.94
CA LYS A 70 15.06 5.16 12.91
C LYS A 70 16.50 5.57 13.28
N GLN A 71 16.75 5.92 14.54
CA GLN A 71 18.09 6.25 15.02
C GLN A 71 19.03 5.04 14.98
N GLY A 72 18.54 3.88 15.43
CA GLY A 72 19.29 2.62 15.37
C GLY A 72 19.64 2.22 13.93
N PHE A 73 18.70 2.31 13.00
CA PHE A 73 18.96 2.01 11.59
C PHE A 73 19.98 2.97 10.96
N LYS A 74 19.85 4.27 11.24
CA LYS A 74 20.84 5.26 10.80
C LYS A 74 22.23 4.94 11.33
N ARG A 75 22.35 4.57 12.60
CA ARG A 75 23.62 4.18 13.19
C ARG A 75 24.17 2.89 12.60
N ALA A 76 23.33 1.89 12.39
CA ALA A 76 23.71 0.64 11.74
C ALA A 76 24.32 0.90 10.34
N VAL A 77 23.69 1.77 9.53
CA VAL A 77 24.22 2.16 8.21
C VAL A 77 25.57 2.89 8.35
N GLN A 78 25.74 3.80 9.32
CA GLN A 78 27.00 4.49 9.58
C GLN A 78 28.13 3.53 9.97
N LEU A 79 27.81 2.45 10.68
CA LEU A 79 28.75 1.39 11.06
C LEU A 79 29.03 0.41 9.90
N GLY A 80 28.39 0.59 8.74
CA GLY A 80 28.62 -0.22 7.52
C GLY A 80 27.77 -1.47 7.42
N PHE A 81 26.74 -1.63 8.24
CA PHE A 81 25.81 -2.75 8.15
C PHE A 81 24.83 -2.58 7.00
N ASN A 82 24.50 -3.68 6.34
CA ASN A 82 23.49 -3.73 5.27
C ASN A 82 22.10 -4.08 5.83
N TYR A 83 22.08 -4.91 6.87
CA TYR A 83 20.88 -5.44 7.50
C TYR A 83 20.89 -5.21 9.00
N ALA A 84 19.71 -5.06 9.57
CA ALA A 84 19.52 -5.01 11.03
C ALA A 84 18.38 -5.92 11.45
N ILE A 85 18.63 -6.79 12.41
CA ILE A 85 17.59 -7.59 13.07
C ILE A 85 17.12 -6.81 14.29
N THR A 86 15.81 -6.64 14.45
CA THR A 86 15.23 -6.01 15.65
C THR A 86 14.57 -7.06 16.53
N LEU A 87 14.72 -6.91 17.84
CA LEU A 87 13.95 -7.61 18.86
C LEU A 87 13.38 -6.59 19.83
N ASP A 88 12.22 -6.91 20.41
CA ASP A 88 11.68 -6.11 21.50
C ASP A 88 12.41 -6.46 22.81
N SER A 89 12.71 -5.41 23.61
CA SER A 89 13.43 -5.56 24.89
C SER A 89 12.55 -6.09 26.04
N ASP A 90 11.29 -6.51 25.74
CA ASP A 90 10.33 -7.01 26.71
C ASP A 90 10.46 -8.52 27.01
N GLY A 91 11.44 -9.18 26.41
CA GLY A 91 11.75 -10.60 26.64
C GLY A 91 10.77 -11.59 26.00
N GLN A 92 9.81 -11.14 25.19
CA GLN A 92 8.85 -12.05 24.54
C GLN A 92 9.45 -12.83 23.37
N HIS A 93 10.50 -12.31 22.73
CA HIS A 93 11.18 -12.95 21.62
C HIS A 93 12.43 -13.69 22.07
N PHE A 94 12.64 -14.88 21.52
CA PHE A 94 13.82 -15.68 21.82
C PHE A 94 14.98 -15.28 20.90
N PRO A 95 16.13 -14.84 21.45
CA PRO A 95 17.33 -14.59 20.65
C PRO A 95 17.76 -15.81 19.81
N ALA A 96 17.42 -17.03 20.27
CA ALA A 96 17.67 -18.27 19.54
C ALA A 96 17.02 -18.35 18.14
N ASP A 97 16.05 -17.49 17.84
CA ASP A 97 15.45 -17.41 16.51
C ASP A 97 16.22 -16.45 15.55
N ILE A 98 17.28 -15.75 16.03
CA ILE A 98 18.13 -14.91 15.17
C ILE A 98 18.66 -15.69 13.94
N PRO A 99 19.17 -16.92 14.08
CA PRO A 99 19.63 -17.72 12.94
C PRO A 99 18.58 -17.93 11.86
N VAL A 100 17.29 -18.06 12.20
CA VAL A 100 16.19 -18.25 11.24
C VAL A 100 16.13 -17.10 10.23
N PHE A 101 16.32 -15.86 10.68
CA PHE A 101 16.35 -14.68 9.81
C PHE A 101 17.59 -14.65 8.91
N VAL A 102 18.75 -15.04 9.45
CA VAL A 102 20.02 -15.09 8.70
C VAL A 102 19.96 -16.19 7.64
N GLU A 103 19.44 -17.37 7.98
CA GLU A 103 19.29 -18.48 7.03
C GLU A 103 18.34 -18.12 5.88
N GLU A 104 17.20 -17.45 6.17
CA GLU A 104 16.28 -17.01 5.12
C GLU A 104 16.88 -15.89 4.27
N LEU A 105 17.69 -14.99 4.85
CA LEU A 105 18.46 -14.00 4.09
C LEU A 105 19.44 -14.69 3.12
N VAL A 106 20.22 -15.68 3.57
CA VAL A 106 21.11 -16.46 2.73
C VAL A 106 20.36 -17.17 1.62
N ARG A 107 19.22 -17.81 1.95
CA ARG A 107 18.37 -18.51 0.98
C ARG A 107 17.78 -17.55 -0.07
N SER A 108 17.54 -16.31 0.30
CA SER A 108 17.07 -15.27 -0.64
C SER A 108 18.15 -14.76 -1.60
N GLY A 109 19.42 -15.16 -1.42
CA GLY A 109 20.56 -14.73 -2.24
C GLY A 109 20.92 -13.27 -2.01
N ASP A 110 20.91 -12.82 -0.76
CA ASP A 110 21.19 -11.43 -0.32
C ASP A 110 20.38 -10.36 -1.06
N LYS A 111 19.15 -10.70 -1.47
CA LYS A 111 18.23 -9.72 -2.03
C LYS A 111 17.82 -8.72 -0.96
N GLU A 112 17.46 -7.52 -1.40
CA GLU A 112 16.81 -6.54 -0.53
C GLU A 112 15.47 -7.09 -0.03
N ILE A 113 15.47 -7.66 1.19
CA ILE A 113 14.32 -8.34 1.77
C ILE A 113 14.05 -7.84 3.19
N LEU A 114 12.77 -7.63 3.49
CA LEU A 114 12.24 -7.38 4.83
C LEU A 114 11.60 -8.67 5.34
N LEU A 115 12.16 -9.27 6.38
CA LEU A 115 11.59 -10.44 7.03
C LEU A 115 10.88 -10.04 8.32
N ILE A 116 9.70 -10.61 8.54
CA ILE A 116 8.87 -10.35 9.73
C ILE A 116 8.60 -11.68 10.42
N GLY A 117 8.88 -11.78 11.69
CA GLY A 117 8.60 -12.97 12.48
C GLY A 117 7.10 -13.29 12.50
N ASP A 118 6.74 -14.53 12.17
CA ASP A 118 5.38 -15.06 12.32
C ASP A 118 5.26 -15.74 13.67
N ARG A 119 4.50 -15.14 14.56
CA ARG A 119 4.28 -15.62 15.94
C ARG A 119 3.23 -16.73 16.04
N ASN A 120 2.83 -17.31 14.93
CA ASN A 120 1.76 -18.33 14.85
C ASN A 120 0.51 -17.97 15.68
N MET A 121 -0.15 -16.88 15.30
CA MET A 121 -1.30 -16.31 16.05
C MET A 121 -2.50 -17.26 16.21
N ASN A 122 -2.46 -18.47 15.64
CA ASN A 122 -3.51 -19.48 15.76
C ASN A 122 -3.29 -20.45 16.95
N GLU A 123 -2.14 -20.41 17.61
CA GLU A 123 -1.88 -21.25 18.78
C GLU A 123 -2.81 -20.93 19.96
N ALA A 124 -3.09 -21.96 20.76
CA ALA A 124 -4.03 -21.88 21.87
C ALA A 124 -3.61 -20.86 22.95
N ASN A 125 -2.29 -20.68 23.14
CA ASN A 125 -1.70 -19.81 24.16
C ASN A 125 -1.75 -18.32 23.79
N VAL A 126 -2.13 -17.96 22.56
CA VAL A 126 -2.21 -16.57 22.11
C VAL A 126 -3.46 -15.90 22.66
N LEU A 127 -3.28 -14.74 23.31
CA LEU A 127 -4.39 -13.93 23.80
C LEU A 127 -5.34 -13.55 22.67
N ALA A 128 -6.64 -13.77 22.86
CA ALA A 128 -7.68 -13.47 21.86
C ALA A 128 -7.64 -12.01 21.36
N ARG A 129 -7.28 -11.07 22.24
CA ARG A 129 -7.09 -9.64 21.90
C ARG A 129 -5.92 -9.43 20.95
N SER A 130 -4.77 -10.06 21.18
CA SER A 130 -3.58 -9.97 20.32
C SER A 130 -3.86 -10.59 18.96
N ARG A 131 -4.51 -11.75 18.91
CA ARG A 131 -4.93 -12.41 17.67
C ARG A 131 -5.86 -11.54 16.84
N ARG A 132 -6.87 -10.90 17.47
CA ARG A 132 -7.80 -10.00 16.77
C ARG A 132 -7.09 -8.76 16.24
N GLY A 133 -6.23 -8.14 17.05
CA GLY A 133 -5.43 -6.97 16.66
C GLY A 133 -4.53 -7.27 15.46
N ASN A 134 -3.80 -8.39 15.48
CA ASN A 134 -2.96 -8.81 14.37
C ASN A 134 -3.77 -9.08 13.10
N ARG A 135 -4.90 -9.79 13.19
CA ARG A 135 -5.77 -10.07 12.04
C ARG A 135 -6.27 -8.78 11.38
N VAL A 136 -6.71 -7.80 12.17
CA VAL A 136 -7.19 -6.50 11.65
C VAL A 136 -6.05 -5.73 11.01
N SER A 137 -4.89 -5.63 11.65
CA SER A 137 -3.72 -4.94 11.09
C SER A 137 -3.25 -5.57 9.78
N THR A 138 -3.11 -6.91 9.76
CA THR A 138 -2.66 -7.65 8.58
C THR A 138 -3.66 -7.53 7.42
N TYR A 139 -4.97 -7.53 7.70
CA TYR A 139 -6.00 -7.27 6.69
C TYR A 139 -5.79 -5.89 6.02
N TRP A 140 -5.56 -4.84 6.80
CA TRP A 140 -5.36 -3.50 6.25
C TRP A 140 -4.02 -3.35 5.51
N VAL A 141 -2.96 -3.98 6.01
CA VAL A 141 -1.68 -4.05 5.28
C VAL A 141 -1.87 -4.75 3.94
N LYS A 142 -2.61 -5.87 3.89
CA LYS A 142 -2.98 -6.56 2.65
C LYS A 142 -3.82 -5.67 1.73
N ALA A 143 -4.78 -4.91 2.25
CA ALA A 143 -5.58 -3.97 1.47
C ALA A 143 -4.72 -2.88 0.81
N VAL A 144 -3.70 -2.38 1.51
CA VAL A 144 -2.78 -1.35 0.98
C VAL A 144 -1.76 -1.94 0.00
N THR A 145 -1.12 -3.05 0.34
CA THR A 145 0.02 -3.60 -0.41
C THR A 145 -0.37 -4.72 -1.38
N GLY A 146 -1.34 -5.55 -1.04
CA GLY A 146 -1.64 -6.82 -1.71
C GLY A 146 -0.84 -8.01 -1.15
N LEU A 147 0.07 -7.79 -0.19
CA LEU A 147 0.87 -8.84 0.44
C LEU A 147 -0.01 -9.79 1.27
N ASP A 148 0.29 -11.08 1.20
CA ASP A 148 -0.37 -12.11 2.01
C ASP A 148 0.49 -12.50 3.19
N LEU A 149 0.56 -11.59 4.18
CA LEU A 149 1.30 -11.80 5.41
C LEU A 149 0.42 -12.54 6.44
N LYS A 150 1.04 -13.34 7.29
CA LYS A 150 0.39 -14.01 8.43
C LYS A 150 0.44 -13.14 9.68
N ASP A 151 1.55 -12.46 9.90
CA ASP A 151 1.77 -11.53 11.00
C ASP A 151 2.43 -10.24 10.49
N SER A 152 1.79 -9.11 10.74
CA SER A 152 2.30 -7.78 10.38
C SER A 152 2.71 -6.94 11.58
N GLN A 153 2.56 -7.47 12.81
CA GLN A 153 2.76 -6.72 14.05
C GLN A 153 3.94 -7.19 14.90
N SER A 154 4.59 -8.31 14.53
CA SER A 154 5.78 -8.75 15.25
C SER A 154 6.88 -7.69 15.20
N GLY A 155 7.53 -7.43 16.33
CA GLY A 155 8.71 -6.56 16.43
C GLY A 155 10.02 -7.27 16.12
N PHE A 156 10.01 -8.60 16.00
CA PHE A 156 11.17 -9.39 15.59
C PHE A 156 11.25 -9.42 14.05
N ARG A 157 12.16 -8.64 13.49
CA ARG A 157 12.27 -8.42 12.05
C ARG A 157 13.70 -8.29 11.59
N LEU A 158 13.98 -8.66 10.35
CA LEU A 158 15.20 -8.30 9.66
C LEU A 158 14.89 -7.22 8.62
N TYR A 159 15.58 -6.11 8.72
CA TYR A 159 15.43 -4.94 7.87
C TYR A 159 16.65 -4.75 6.95
N PRO A 160 16.47 -4.53 5.65
CA PRO A 160 17.55 -4.14 4.74
C PRO A 160 17.87 -2.64 4.93
N VAL A 161 18.55 -2.29 6.03
CA VAL A 161 18.70 -0.88 6.49
C VAL A 161 19.38 -0.01 5.46
N LYS A 162 20.33 -0.53 4.69
CA LYS A 162 21.00 0.21 3.62
C LYS A 162 20.05 0.53 2.45
N ALA A 163 19.11 -0.35 2.14
CA ALA A 163 18.08 -0.09 1.14
C ALA A 163 17.03 0.89 1.69
N LEU A 164 16.65 0.72 2.96
CA LEU A 164 15.66 1.58 3.62
C LEU A 164 16.17 3.01 3.82
N ASP A 165 17.48 3.23 3.94
CA ASP A 165 18.08 4.57 4.05
C ASP A 165 17.79 5.46 2.81
N LYS A 166 17.53 4.83 1.66
CA LYS A 166 17.11 5.53 0.44
C LYS A 166 15.64 5.90 0.43
N ILE A 167 14.85 5.40 1.39
CA ILE A 167 13.41 5.61 1.47
C ILE A 167 13.10 6.74 2.45
N ARG A 168 12.34 7.73 2.01
CA ARG A 168 11.92 8.83 2.88
C ARG A 168 10.74 8.41 3.75
N PHE A 169 10.98 8.22 5.05
CA PHE A 169 9.94 7.97 6.05
C PHE A 169 9.34 9.26 6.58
N PHE A 170 8.10 9.18 7.09
CA PHE A 170 7.43 10.35 7.68
C PHE A 170 8.03 10.71 9.03
N ASN A 171 8.24 12.00 9.28
CA ASN A 171 8.71 12.48 10.58
C ASN A 171 7.65 12.28 11.70
N ALA A 172 6.38 12.19 11.31
CA ALA A 172 5.27 12.00 12.24
C ALA A 172 5.17 10.57 12.80
N THR A 173 5.66 9.56 12.08
CA THR A 173 5.62 8.16 12.51
C THR A 173 6.74 7.86 13.49
N LYS A 174 6.50 8.15 14.77
CA LYS A 174 7.49 8.03 15.86
C LYS A 174 7.28 6.82 16.75
N LYS A 175 6.10 6.18 16.69
CA LYS A 175 5.72 5.06 17.56
C LYS A 175 5.49 3.77 16.75
N PHE A 176 4.50 2.97 17.12
CA PHE A 176 4.21 1.66 16.50
C PHE A 176 3.76 1.76 15.04
N GLU A 177 3.20 2.90 14.63
CA GLU A 177 2.80 3.14 13.24
C GLU A 177 3.99 3.12 12.26
N PHE A 178 5.22 3.36 12.73
CA PHE A 178 6.41 3.27 11.89
C PHE A 178 6.64 1.86 11.32
N GLU A 179 6.36 0.83 12.10
CA GLU A 179 6.53 -0.56 11.66
C GLU A 179 5.57 -0.93 10.51
N VAL A 180 4.38 -0.32 10.49
CA VAL A 180 3.43 -0.42 9.36
C VAL A 180 3.92 0.38 8.16
N GLU A 181 4.42 1.60 8.40
CA GLU A 181 4.99 2.44 7.34
C GLU A 181 6.11 1.74 6.59
N VAL A 182 7.02 1.09 7.32
CA VAL A 182 8.15 0.37 6.70
C VAL A 182 7.66 -0.74 5.79
N ILE A 183 6.70 -1.58 6.23
CA ILE A 183 6.14 -2.65 5.38
C ILE A 183 5.61 -2.09 4.06
N VAL A 184 4.78 -1.03 4.15
CA VAL A 184 4.14 -0.45 2.97
C VAL A 184 5.15 0.19 2.02
N LYS A 185 6.06 1.01 2.56
CA LYS A 185 7.05 1.73 1.73
C LYS A 185 8.12 0.81 1.17
N ALA A 186 8.57 -0.19 1.91
CA ALA A 186 9.49 -1.22 1.42
C ALA A 186 8.86 -1.95 0.22
N HIS A 187 7.63 -2.44 0.35
CA HIS A 187 6.92 -3.08 -0.75
C HIS A 187 6.74 -2.16 -1.97
N TRP A 188 6.42 -0.88 -1.76
CA TRP A 188 6.30 0.08 -2.87
C TRP A 188 7.62 0.47 -3.53
N ALA A 189 8.74 0.19 -2.85
CA ALA A 189 10.11 0.33 -3.36
C ALA A 189 10.66 -0.97 -3.97
N ASP A 190 9.79 -1.97 -4.22
CA ASP A 190 10.12 -3.27 -4.79
C ASP A 190 11.03 -4.15 -3.88
N ILE A 191 11.10 -3.84 -2.57
CA ILE A 191 11.73 -4.70 -1.56
C ILE A 191 10.79 -5.86 -1.25
N GLU A 192 11.30 -7.08 -1.28
CA GLU A 192 10.53 -8.28 -0.95
C GLU A 192 10.16 -8.28 0.54
N VAL A 193 8.91 -8.64 0.88
CA VAL A 193 8.44 -8.72 2.27
C VAL A 193 7.83 -10.09 2.53
N LYS A 194 8.37 -10.81 3.52
CA LYS A 194 7.96 -12.17 3.89
C LYS A 194 7.82 -12.34 5.39
N ASN A 195 7.06 -13.37 5.80
CA ASN A 195 7.10 -13.88 7.16
C ASN A 195 8.08 -15.05 7.29
N VAL A 196 8.72 -15.16 8.47
CA VAL A 196 9.50 -16.32 8.90
C VAL A 196 8.96 -16.83 10.24
N PRO A 197 8.86 -18.15 10.45
CA PRO A 197 8.33 -18.68 11.71
C PRO A 197 9.29 -18.37 12.86
N ILE A 198 8.75 -17.92 13.99
CA ILE A 198 9.48 -17.65 15.22
C ILE A 198 8.73 -18.20 16.42
N ASN A 199 9.47 -18.45 17.50
CA ASN A 199 8.91 -18.78 18.79
C ASN A 199 8.58 -17.52 19.59
N ILE A 200 7.58 -17.59 20.47
CA ILE A 200 7.20 -16.46 21.34
C ILE A 200 6.83 -16.94 22.72
N LEU A 201 7.29 -16.21 23.74
CA LEU A 201 6.88 -16.41 25.11
C LEU A 201 5.68 -15.52 25.44
N TYR A 202 4.54 -16.14 25.72
CA TYR A 202 3.35 -15.42 26.20
C TYR A 202 3.29 -15.44 27.72
N ASP A 203 4.22 -14.77 28.42
CA ASP A 203 4.09 -14.58 29.85
C ASP A 203 3.26 -13.33 30.16
N GLN A 204 2.14 -13.53 30.88
CA GLN A 204 1.24 -12.43 31.25
C GLN A 204 1.72 -11.63 32.47
N LYS A 205 2.62 -12.21 33.29
CA LYS A 205 3.00 -11.63 34.59
C LYS A 205 4.10 -10.57 34.48
N GLU A 206 4.98 -10.65 33.47
CA GLU A 206 6.13 -9.75 33.33
C GLU A 206 6.04 -8.76 32.17
N ARG A 207 4.94 -8.76 31.43
CA ARG A 207 4.78 -7.93 30.24
C ARG A 207 4.65 -6.45 30.58
N VAL A 208 5.67 -5.68 30.27
CA VAL A 208 5.62 -4.21 30.25
C VAL A 208 5.22 -3.75 28.84
N SER A 209 3.96 -3.42 28.63
CA SER A 209 3.49 -2.93 27.33
C SER A 209 3.25 -1.42 27.41
N HIS A 210 4.00 -0.65 26.65
CA HIS A 210 3.83 0.81 26.50
C HIS A 210 2.81 1.19 25.42
N PHE A 211 2.10 0.21 24.84
CA PHE A 211 1.07 0.43 23.83
C PHE A 211 -0.19 1.05 24.42
N ARG A 212 -0.58 2.21 23.90
CA ARG A 212 -1.79 2.95 24.30
C ARG A 212 -2.89 2.69 23.28
N PRO A 213 -3.86 1.77 23.54
CA PRO A 213 -4.74 1.23 22.50
C PRO A 213 -5.46 2.30 21.68
N PHE A 214 -6.08 3.27 22.32
CA PHE A 214 -6.86 4.30 21.61
C PHE A 214 -5.95 5.18 20.73
N MET A 215 -4.87 5.71 21.29
CA MET A 215 -4.01 6.66 20.58
C MET A 215 -3.17 6.00 19.48
N ASP A 216 -2.61 4.82 19.77
CA ASP A 216 -1.72 4.14 18.82
C ASP A 216 -2.51 3.50 17.69
N ILE A 217 -3.70 2.93 17.98
CA ILE A 217 -4.61 2.46 16.93
C ILE A 217 -5.06 3.62 16.04
N SER A 218 -5.44 4.77 16.60
CA SER A 218 -5.85 5.93 15.81
C SER A 218 -4.76 6.41 14.85
N ARG A 219 -3.49 6.42 15.29
CA ARG A 219 -2.33 6.77 14.43
C ARG A 219 -2.17 5.78 13.28
N ILE A 220 -2.27 4.48 13.57
CA ILE A 220 -2.19 3.42 12.56
C ILE A 220 -3.34 3.55 11.55
N VAL A 221 -4.57 3.81 12.01
CA VAL A 221 -5.73 3.99 11.14
C VAL A 221 -5.56 5.21 10.22
N ILE A 222 -5.14 6.35 10.76
CA ILE A 222 -4.88 7.56 9.96
C ILE A 222 -3.80 7.28 8.91
N LEU A 223 -2.72 6.60 9.28
CA LEU A 223 -1.65 6.22 8.36
C LEU A 223 -2.15 5.28 7.24
N ILE A 224 -2.97 4.30 7.58
CA ILE A 224 -3.57 3.36 6.62
C ILE A 224 -4.51 4.09 5.65
N ILE A 225 -5.36 4.99 6.15
CA ILE A 225 -6.23 5.80 5.29
C ILE A 225 -5.37 6.62 4.32
N TRP A 226 -4.32 7.26 4.79
CA TRP A 226 -3.38 7.97 3.94
C TRP A 226 -2.76 7.07 2.87
N PHE A 227 -2.29 5.89 3.24
CA PHE A 227 -1.73 4.95 2.27
C PHE A 227 -2.75 4.42 1.27
N LEU A 228 -4.00 4.23 1.66
CA LEU A 228 -5.07 3.88 0.73
C LEU A 228 -5.32 5.02 -0.27
N LEU A 229 -5.31 6.28 0.17
CA LEU A 229 -5.40 7.42 -0.74
C LEU A 229 -4.19 7.49 -1.70
N VAL A 230 -2.97 7.33 -1.18
CA VAL A 230 -1.76 7.29 -2.02
C VAL A 230 -1.80 6.10 -3.00
N LYS A 231 -2.23 4.92 -2.55
CA LYS A 231 -2.41 3.75 -3.43
C LYS A 231 -3.37 4.08 -4.56
N PHE A 232 -4.51 4.66 -4.23
CA PHE A 232 -5.58 4.97 -5.15
C PHE A 232 -5.19 6.07 -6.15
N PHE A 233 -4.73 7.23 -5.65
CA PHE A 233 -4.48 8.40 -6.48
C PHE A 233 -3.10 8.39 -7.17
N TYR A 234 -2.13 7.63 -6.67
CA TYR A 234 -0.77 7.65 -7.18
C TYR A 234 -0.24 6.27 -7.62
N ILE A 235 -0.29 5.24 -6.76
CA ILE A 235 0.36 3.96 -7.06
C ILE A 235 -0.35 3.22 -8.20
N ILE A 236 -1.68 3.14 -8.16
CA ILE A 236 -2.47 2.45 -9.20
C ILE A 236 -2.31 3.14 -10.56
N PRO A 237 -2.50 4.47 -10.70
CA PRO A 237 -2.26 5.16 -11.95
C PRO A 237 -0.80 5.04 -12.43
N ARG A 238 0.17 5.24 -11.53
CA ARG A 238 1.60 5.11 -11.87
C ARG A 238 1.92 3.74 -12.46
N ASN A 239 1.46 2.66 -11.83
CA ASN A 239 1.73 1.30 -12.29
C ASN A 239 1.02 0.99 -13.61
N PHE A 240 -0.17 1.55 -13.82
CA PHE A 240 -0.88 1.48 -15.08
C PHE A 240 -0.08 2.13 -16.21
N PHE A 241 0.37 3.37 -16.03
CA PHE A 241 1.16 4.10 -17.04
C PHE A 241 2.55 3.47 -17.26
N ARG A 242 3.20 2.94 -16.22
CA ARG A 242 4.45 2.17 -16.37
C ARG A 242 4.24 0.91 -17.23
N GLY A 243 3.12 0.20 -17.03
CA GLY A 243 2.74 -0.96 -17.84
C GLY A 243 2.54 -0.59 -19.31
N LEU A 244 1.82 0.51 -19.57
CA LEU A 244 1.63 1.09 -20.92
C LEU A 244 2.96 1.41 -21.60
N LYS A 245 3.85 2.11 -20.89
CA LYS A 245 5.17 2.50 -21.42
C LYS A 245 6.07 1.30 -21.72
N LYS A 246 6.05 0.27 -20.85
CA LYS A 246 6.89 -0.93 -21.00
C LYS A 246 6.45 -1.82 -22.16
N LYS A 247 5.14 -2.01 -22.37
CA LYS A 247 4.58 -2.86 -23.44
C LYS A 247 4.39 -2.17 -24.79
N GLY A 248 4.39 -0.84 -24.81
CA GLY A 248 3.95 -0.04 -25.96
C GLY A 248 2.42 0.01 -26.08
N ILE A 249 1.90 1.18 -26.43
CA ILE A 249 0.44 1.46 -26.42
C ILE A 249 -0.33 0.48 -27.33
N LYS A 250 0.16 0.25 -28.56
CA LYS A 250 -0.52 -0.63 -29.53
C LYS A 250 -0.60 -2.08 -29.05
N ARG A 251 0.51 -2.62 -28.51
CA ARG A 251 0.56 -4.01 -28.02
C ARG A 251 -0.23 -4.20 -26.75
N PHE A 252 -0.17 -3.21 -25.85
CA PHE A 252 -0.94 -3.20 -24.59
C PHE A 252 -2.45 -3.27 -24.87
N PHE A 253 -2.97 -2.43 -25.79
CA PHE A 253 -4.38 -2.47 -26.18
C PHE A 253 -4.76 -3.75 -26.92
N LEU A 254 -3.93 -4.25 -27.83
CA LEU A 254 -4.21 -5.48 -28.56
C LEU A 254 -4.25 -6.71 -27.65
N GLU A 255 -3.30 -6.84 -26.72
CA GLU A 255 -3.27 -7.97 -25.80
C GLU A 255 -4.42 -7.92 -24.80
N ASP A 256 -4.70 -6.76 -24.21
CA ASP A 256 -5.73 -6.62 -23.19
C ASP A 256 -7.16 -6.49 -23.77
N PHE A 257 -7.33 -6.01 -25.01
CA PHE A 257 -8.62 -5.90 -25.65
C PHE A 257 -9.01 -7.18 -26.43
N LEU A 258 -8.15 -7.67 -27.32
CA LEU A 258 -8.48 -8.80 -28.19
C LEU A 258 -8.14 -10.16 -27.59
N ARG A 259 -7.01 -10.27 -26.86
CA ARG A 259 -6.51 -11.53 -26.31
C ARG A 259 -6.85 -11.74 -24.84
N SER A 260 -7.44 -10.74 -24.15
CA SER A 260 -7.87 -10.96 -22.79
C SER A 260 -8.88 -12.10 -22.73
N GLY A 261 -8.68 -13.06 -21.83
CA GLY A 261 -9.62 -14.15 -21.56
C GLY A 261 -10.95 -13.70 -20.93
N ASP A 262 -11.20 -12.38 -20.87
CA ASP A 262 -12.43 -11.83 -20.31
C ASP A 262 -13.64 -12.17 -21.17
N SER A 263 -14.75 -12.53 -20.51
CA SER A 263 -16.03 -12.81 -21.17
C SER A 263 -16.55 -11.59 -21.96
N PRO A 264 -17.34 -11.78 -23.03
CA PRO A 264 -17.97 -10.68 -23.77
C PRO A 264 -18.74 -9.72 -22.86
N ARG A 265 -19.44 -10.27 -21.85
CA ARG A 265 -20.16 -9.47 -20.85
C ARG A 265 -19.23 -8.55 -20.05
N LYS A 266 -18.10 -9.06 -19.59
CA LYS A 266 -17.12 -8.27 -18.82
C LYS A 266 -16.50 -7.17 -19.69
N LYS A 267 -16.17 -7.46 -20.95
CA LYS A 267 -15.65 -6.47 -21.91
C LYS A 267 -16.70 -5.40 -22.20
N ALA A 268 -17.96 -5.78 -22.45
CA ALA A 268 -19.06 -4.87 -22.71
C ALA A 268 -19.34 -3.92 -21.53
N LEU A 269 -19.36 -4.46 -20.30
CA LEU A 269 -19.49 -3.64 -19.09
C LEU A 269 -18.30 -2.69 -18.90
N SER A 270 -17.10 -3.11 -19.30
CA SER A 270 -15.92 -2.23 -19.26
C SER A 270 -16.03 -1.08 -20.29
N ILE A 271 -16.58 -1.35 -21.48
CA ILE A 271 -16.89 -0.32 -22.48
C ILE A 271 -17.93 0.66 -21.92
N ALA A 272 -19.05 0.13 -21.40
CA ALA A 272 -20.09 0.96 -20.80
C ALA A 272 -19.59 1.86 -19.68
N LEU A 273 -18.79 1.32 -18.76
CA LEU A 273 -18.17 2.10 -17.69
C LEU A 273 -17.26 3.19 -18.25
N GLY A 274 -16.43 2.88 -19.24
CA GLY A 274 -15.55 3.85 -19.88
C GLY A 274 -16.32 5.00 -20.50
N VAL A 275 -17.33 4.71 -21.31
CA VAL A 275 -18.20 5.70 -21.96
C VAL A 275 -18.95 6.55 -20.93
N PHE A 276 -19.50 5.92 -19.89
CA PHE A 276 -20.19 6.62 -18.81
C PHE A 276 -19.31 7.68 -18.15
N ILE A 277 -18.12 7.28 -17.69
CA ILE A 277 -17.18 8.19 -17.03
C ILE A 277 -16.63 9.23 -18.00
N GLY A 278 -16.35 8.84 -19.26
CA GLY A 278 -15.81 9.74 -20.27
C GLY A 278 -16.75 10.88 -20.67
N LEU A 279 -18.06 10.67 -20.62
CA LEU A 279 -19.08 11.69 -20.91
C LEU A 279 -19.64 12.38 -19.67
N SER A 280 -19.36 11.86 -18.47
CA SER A 280 -19.83 12.47 -17.22
C SER A 280 -19.06 13.77 -16.90
N PRO A 281 -19.67 14.70 -16.09
CA PRO A 281 -19.07 16.00 -15.80
C PRO A 281 -17.92 15.91 -14.77
N LEU A 282 -17.08 14.89 -14.86
CA LEU A 282 -15.96 14.57 -13.95
C LEU A 282 -14.63 15.08 -14.51
N TRP A 283 -14.57 16.32 -14.97
CA TRP A 283 -13.45 16.90 -15.65
C TRP A 283 -12.14 16.83 -14.85
N GLY A 284 -11.08 16.32 -15.50
CA GLY A 284 -9.76 16.15 -14.88
C GLY A 284 -9.61 14.89 -14.02
N PHE A 285 -10.69 14.34 -13.50
CA PHE A 285 -10.66 13.15 -12.63
C PHE A 285 -11.11 11.85 -13.31
N HIS A 286 -11.63 11.91 -14.52
CA HIS A 286 -12.21 10.76 -15.24
C HIS A 286 -11.25 9.56 -15.34
N THR A 287 -9.96 9.80 -15.63
CA THR A 287 -8.95 8.74 -15.72
C THR A 287 -8.77 7.99 -14.41
N ILE A 288 -8.68 8.71 -13.30
CA ILE A 288 -8.50 8.11 -11.97
C ILE A 288 -9.76 7.34 -11.58
N ILE A 289 -10.92 7.95 -11.78
CA ILE A 289 -12.22 7.38 -11.40
C ILE A 289 -12.52 6.12 -12.22
N VAL A 290 -12.29 6.12 -13.54
CA VAL A 290 -12.56 4.96 -14.39
C VAL A 290 -11.66 3.77 -14.03
N ILE A 291 -10.37 4.00 -13.76
CA ILE A 291 -9.46 2.94 -13.33
C ILE A 291 -9.89 2.36 -11.98
N PHE A 292 -10.26 3.21 -11.04
CA PHE A 292 -10.74 2.79 -9.73
C PHE A 292 -12.02 1.95 -9.81
N LEU A 293 -13.04 2.46 -10.50
CA LEU A 293 -14.31 1.74 -10.64
C LEU A 293 -14.14 0.43 -11.41
N ALA A 294 -13.26 0.41 -12.43
CA ALA A 294 -12.95 -0.82 -13.14
C ALA A 294 -12.30 -1.88 -12.22
N ILE A 295 -11.45 -1.47 -11.28
CA ILE A 295 -10.84 -2.37 -10.30
C ILE A 295 -11.89 -2.83 -9.28
N LEU A 296 -12.67 -1.92 -8.73
CA LEU A 296 -13.71 -2.19 -7.73
C LEU A 296 -14.77 -3.17 -8.26
N LEU A 297 -15.21 -2.97 -9.52
CA LEU A 297 -16.20 -3.78 -10.19
C LEU A 297 -15.57 -5.02 -10.88
N LYS A 298 -14.26 -5.27 -10.70
CA LYS A 298 -13.50 -6.37 -11.32
C LYS A 298 -13.63 -6.40 -12.85
N LEU A 299 -13.77 -5.22 -13.48
CA LEU A 299 -13.84 -5.04 -14.92
C LEU A 299 -12.45 -4.90 -15.56
N ASN A 300 -12.40 -4.90 -16.88
CA ASN A 300 -11.15 -4.68 -17.61
C ASN A 300 -10.78 -3.20 -17.64
N LYS A 301 -9.78 -2.85 -16.81
CA LYS A 301 -9.32 -1.46 -16.64
C LYS A 301 -8.76 -0.83 -17.92
N VAL A 302 -8.20 -1.64 -18.83
CA VAL A 302 -7.63 -1.16 -20.11
C VAL A 302 -8.76 -0.76 -21.06
N ILE A 303 -9.78 -1.60 -21.18
CA ILE A 303 -10.97 -1.33 -21.98
C ILE A 303 -11.70 -0.11 -21.44
N ALA A 304 -11.95 -0.06 -20.12
CA ALA A 304 -12.63 1.05 -19.49
C ALA A 304 -11.88 2.37 -19.68
N PHE A 305 -10.54 2.35 -19.49
CA PHE A 305 -9.69 3.52 -19.75
C PHE A 305 -9.72 3.96 -21.22
N ALA A 306 -9.61 3.02 -22.17
CA ALA A 306 -9.65 3.36 -23.59
C ALA A 306 -10.93 4.11 -23.97
N PHE A 307 -12.07 3.57 -23.52
CA PHE A 307 -13.38 4.16 -23.82
C PHE A 307 -13.75 5.38 -22.97
N SER A 308 -13.02 5.68 -21.90
CA SER A 308 -13.19 6.93 -21.14
C SER A 308 -12.54 8.15 -21.81
N ASN A 309 -11.65 7.93 -22.77
CA ASN A 309 -10.97 9.00 -23.50
C ASN A 309 -11.77 9.58 -24.67
N ILE A 310 -13.10 9.43 -24.68
CA ILE A 310 -13.99 10.06 -25.66
C ILE A 310 -13.93 11.60 -25.56
N SER A 311 -13.68 12.13 -24.36
CA SER A 311 -13.52 13.56 -24.09
C SER A 311 -12.08 14.05 -24.24
N LEU A 312 -11.34 13.58 -25.26
CA LEU A 312 -10.05 14.19 -25.62
C LEU A 312 -10.25 15.65 -26.04
N PRO A 313 -9.23 16.52 -25.86
CA PRO A 313 -9.35 17.96 -26.14
C PRO A 313 -10.03 18.34 -27.46
N PRO A 314 -9.79 17.66 -28.59
CA PRO A 314 -10.50 17.98 -29.83
C PRO A 314 -12.01 17.72 -29.79
N PHE A 315 -12.47 16.82 -28.94
CA PHE A 315 -13.89 16.41 -28.88
C PHE A 315 -14.66 17.12 -27.76
N ILE A 316 -13.98 17.83 -26.86
CA ILE A 316 -14.61 18.55 -25.75
C ILE A 316 -15.75 19.47 -26.21
N PRO A 317 -15.60 20.32 -27.26
CA PRO A 317 -16.69 21.18 -27.71
C PRO A 317 -17.95 20.42 -28.13
N PHE A 318 -17.76 19.26 -28.79
CA PHE A 318 -18.87 18.39 -29.20
C PHE A 318 -19.59 17.75 -28.01
N VAL A 319 -18.83 17.26 -27.03
CA VAL A 319 -19.41 16.67 -25.81
C VAL A 319 -20.18 17.72 -25.02
N LEU A 320 -19.63 18.92 -24.89
CA LEU A 320 -20.32 20.05 -24.24
C LEU A 320 -21.63 20.41 -24.96
N LEU A 321 -21.59 20.57 -26.28
CA LEU A 321 -22.77 20.88 -27.09
C LEU A 321 -23.85 19.83 -26.95
N MET A 322 -23.50 18.55 -27.11
CA MET A 322 -24.43 17.43 -26.96
C MET A 322 -25.01 17.37 -25.53
N SER A 323 -24.18 17.61 -24.52
CA SER A 323 -24.66 17.63 -23.12
C SER A 323 -25.66 18.75 -22.89
N LEU A 324 -25.39 19.97 -23.39
CA LEU A 324 -26.28 21.11 -23.27
C LEU A 324 -27.61 20.88 -24.01
N GLN A 325 -27.55 20.40 -25.26
CA GLN A 325 -28.75 20.12 -26.03
C GLN A 325 -29.61 19.02 -25.38
N THR A 326 -28.96 17.96 -24.85
CA THR A 326 -29.66 16.92 -24.13
C THR A 326 -30.31 17.47 -22.85
N GLY A 327 -29.61 18.36 -22.12
CA GLY A 327 -30.14 19.01 -20.93
C GLY A 327 -31.31 19.91 -21.22
N ASN A 328 -31.23 20.76 -22.24
CA ASN A 328 -32.33 21.63 -22.68
C ASN A 328 -33.56 20.81 -23.11
N LEU A 329 -33.34 19.69 -23.81
CA LEU A 329 -34.42 18.78 -24.19
C LEU A 329 -35.09 18.17 -22.96
N VAL A 330 -34.34 17.73 -21.97
CA VAL A 330 -34.90 17.14 -20.74
C VAL A 330 -35.60 18.17 -19.89
N LEU A 331 -35.11 19.41 -19.85
CA LEU A 331 -35.73 20.54 -19.09
C LEU A 331 -36.86 21.19 -19.83
N GLY A 332 -37.16 20.83 -21.09
CA GLY A 332 -38.22 21.47 -21.88
C GLY A 332 -37.88 22.91 -22.24
N GLN A 333 -36.61 23.26 -22.36
CA GLN A 333 -36.15 24.61 -22.71
C GLN A 333 -35.90 24.69 -24.23
N ASP A 334 -36.51 25.69 -24.87
CA ASP A 334 -36.37 25.92 -26.34
C ASP A 334 -35.04 26.57 -26.77
N THR A 335 -34.09 26.73 -25.86
CA THR A 335 -32.85 27.44 -26.13
C THR A 335 -31.88 26.53 -26.89
N TYR A 336 -31.80 26.70 -28.20
CA TYR A 336 -30.79 26.06 -29.04
C TYR A 336 -29.47 26.82 -28.92
N VAL A 337 -28.46 26.18 -28.31
CA VAL A 337 -27.11 26.74 -28.21
C VAL A 337 -26.35 26.39 -29.50
N SER A 338 -25.98 27.39 -30.30
CA SER A 338 -25.20 27.18 -31.51
C SER A 338 -23.72 26.90 -31.20
N ARG A 339 -23.03 26.22 -32.12
CA ARG A 339 -21.57 25.99 -32.00
C ARG A 339 -20.78 27.30 -31.92
N GLU A 340 -21.26 28.34 -32.55
CA GLU A 340 -20.62 29.66 -32.61
C GLU A 340 -20.71 30.39 -31.24
N GLU A 341 -21.82 30.26 -30.53
CA GLU A 341 -22.00 30.79 -29.17
C GLU A 341 -21.09 30.08 -28.16
N LEU A 342 -20.88 28.77 -28.30
CA LEU A 342 -19.97 28.01 -27.45
C LEU A 342 -18.50 28.47 -27.58
N VAL A 343 -18.08 28.91 -28.76
CA VAL A 343 -16.69 29.32 -29.03
C VAL A 343 -16.47 30.79 -28.66
N ALA A 344 -17.47 31.64 -28.84
CA ALA A 344 -17.33 33.09 -28.68
C ALA A 344 -17.51 33.58 -27.24
N ASN A 345 -18.52 33.12 -26.51
CA ASN A 345 -18.90 33.63 -25.17
C ASN A 345 -19.59 32.59 -24.30
N PHE A 346 -18.95 31.43 -24.06
CA PHE A 346 -19.56 30.39 -23.24
C PHE A 346 -19.52 30.73 -21.74
N ASP A 347 -20.65 31.13 -21.18
CA ASP A 347 -20.84 31.26 -19.74
C ASP A 347 -21.35 29.94 -19.15
N LEU A 348 -20.40 29.14 -18.65
CA LEU A 348 -20.68 27.83 -18.03
C LEU A 348 -21.67 27.94 -16.86
N LEU A 349 -21.61 29.01 -16.07
CA LEU A 349 -22.48 29.22 -14.91
C LEU A 349 -23.92 29.41 -15.31
N ARG A 350 -24.18 30.08 -16.42
CA ARG A 350 -25.51 30.34 -16.94
C ARG A 350 -26.23 29.08 -17.46
N HIS A 351 -25.45 28.11 -17.92
CA HIS A 351 -25.95 26.84 -18.48
C HIS A 351 -25.63 25.62 -17.62
N LEU A 352 -25.18 25.82 -16.35
CA LEU A 352 -24.69 24.76 -15.50
C LEU A 352 -25.73 23.66 -15.24
N GLU A 353 -26.98 24.02 -15.01
CA GLU A 353 -28.07 23.08 -14.74
C GLU A 353 -28.33 22.18 -15.97
N ALA A 354 -28.52 22.80 -17.13
CA ALA A 354 -28.70 22.07 -18.38
C ALA A 354 -27.50 21.18 -18.71
N TYR A 355 -26.29 21.68 -18.46
CA TYR A 355 -25.06 20.89 -18.66
C TYR A 355 -24.99 19.68 -17.71
N LEU A 356 -25.26 19.83 -16.42
CA LEU A 356 -25.18 18.73 -15.44
C LEU A 356 -26.23 17.65 -15.73
N ILE A 357 -27.49 18.06 -15.93
CA ILE A 357 -28.58 17.11 -16.26
C ILE A 357 -28.32 16.44 -17.60
N GLY A 358 -27.92 17.20 -18.60
CA GLY A 358 -27.68 16.68 -19.94
C GLY A 358 -26.45 15.79 -20.03
N SER A 359 -25.36 16.14 -19.37
CA SER A 359 -24.18 15.28 -19.34
C SER A 359 -24.44 13.95 -18.62
N LEU A 360 -25.21 13.96 -17.52
CA LEU A 360 -25.58 12.74 -16.81
C LEU A 360 -26.51 11.87 -17.69
N THR A 361 -27.55 12.43 -18.29
CA THR A 361 -28.46 11.74 -19.19
C THR A 361 -27.75 11.17 -20.41
N LEU A 362 -26.89 11.98 -21.06
CA LEU A 362 -26.09 11.55 -22.19
C LEU A 362 -25.12 10.42 -21.82
N SER A 363 -24.45 10.52 -20.66
CA SER A 363 -23.51 9.49 -20.22
C SER A 363 -24.18 8.16 -19.92
N VAL A 364 -25.36 8.16 -19.30
CA VAL A 364 -26.15 6.94 -19.03
C VAL A 364 -26.63 6.29 -20.33
N THR A 365 -27.25 7.08 -21.22
CA THR A 365 -27.80 6.56 -22.49
C THR A 365 -26.68 6.02 -23.39
N ALA A 366 -25.59 6.76 -23.55
CA ALA A 366 -24.45 6.34 -24.34
C ALA A 366 -23.76 5.08 -23.76
N ALA A 367 -23.67 4.98 -22.41
CA ALA A 367 -23.13 3.79 -21.75
C ALA A 367 -23.97 2.55 -22.00
N VAL A 368 -25.30 2.66 -21.90
CA VAL A 368 -26.21 1.54 -22.18
C VAL A 368 -26.10 1.11 -23.64
N VAL A 369 -26.18 2.06 -24.59
CA VAL A 369 -26.09 1.77 -26.01
C VAL A 369 -24.74 1.14 -26.38
N SER A 370 -23.64 1.72 -25.94
CA SER A 370 -22.30 1.20 -26.22
C SER A 370 -22.03 -0.16 -25.55
N GLY A 371 -22.56 -0.37 -24.35
CA GLY A 371 -22.50 -1.65 -23.64
C GLY A 371 -23.27 -2.76 -24.38
N VAL A 372 -24.50 -2.50 -24.80
CA VAL A 372 -25.32 -3.45 -25.55
C VAL A 372 -24.69 -3.77 -26.92
N LEU A 373 -24.30 -2.75 -27.69
CA LEU A 373 -23.63 -2.95 -28.98
C LEU A 373 -22.31 -3.70 -28.79
N GLY A 374 -21.51 -3.33 -27.81
CA GLY A 374 -20.27 -4.02 -27.48
C GLY A 374 -20.50 -5.49 -27.13
N TYR A 375 -21.54 -5.81 -26.38
CA TYR A 375 -21.89 -7.18 -26.03
C TYR A 375 -22.29 -7.99 -27.28
N LEU A 376 -23.18 -7.45 -28.13
CA LEU A 376 -23.64 -8.10 -29.35
C LEU A 376 -22.46 -8.39 -30.31
N ILE A 377 -21.64 -7.40 -30.57
CA ILE A 377 -20.46 -7.54 -31.45
C ILE A 377 -19.49 -8.60 -30.89
N LEU A 378 -19.13 -8.52 -29.61
CA LEU A 378 -18.15 -9.43 -29.00
C LEU A 378 -18.67 -10.85 -28.88
N SER A 379 -19.99 -11.06 -28.66
CA SER A 379 -20.61 -12.38 -28.61
C SER A 379 -20.60 -13.06 -29.97
N LEU A 380 -20.88 -12.32 -31.06
CA LEU A 380 -20.80 -12.82 -32.43
C LEU A 380 -19.38 -13.26 -32.82
N PHE A 381 -18.37 -12.49 -32.43
CA PHE A 381 -16.97 -12.86 -32.67
C PHE A 381 -16.56 -14.11 -31.89
N GLN A 382 -17.06 -14.31 -30.69
CA GLN A 382 -16.76 -15.49 -29.88
C GLN A 382 -17.38 -16.76 -30.48
N GLN A 383 -18.62 -16.69 -30.95
CA GLN A 383 -19.27 -17.81 -31.61
C GLN A 383 -18.52 -18.25 -32.87
N LYS A 384 -18.08 -17.31 -33.73
CA LYS A 384 -17.28 -17.60 -34.93
C LYS A 384 -15.94 -18.30 -34.59
N LYS A 385 -15.32 -17.97 -33.46
CA LYS A 385 -14.06 -18.59 -33.04
C LYS A 385 -14.23 -20.03 -32.54
N ILE A 386 -15.37 -20.35 -31.94
CA ILE A 386 -15.72 -21.72 -31.50
C ILE A 386 -15.97 -22.61 -32.72
N VAL A 387 -16.70 -22.10 -33.71
CA VAL A 387 -17.02 -22.84 -34.95
C VAL A 387 -15.80 -23.04 -35.84
N ALA A 388 -14.80 -22.17 -35.78
CA ALA A 388 -13.56 -22.29 -36.58
C ALA A 388 -12.52 -23.22 -35.94
N ASN A 389 -12.63 -23.56 -34.67
CA ASN A 389 -11.70 -24.42 -33.92
C ASN A 389 -12.30 -25.78 -33.54
N GLY A 390 -13.52 -26.10 -33.87
CA GLY A 390 -14.17 -27.39 -33.77
C GLY A 390 -14.39 -27.99 -35.16
#